data_8b9f20e1e8a9606045d500819ef848ad
#
_entry.id   8b9f20e1e8a9606045d500819ef848ad
#
_cell.length_a   1.000
_cell.length_b   1.000
_cell.length_c   1.000
_cell.angle_alpha   90.00
_cell.angle_beta   90.00
_cell.angle_gamma   90.00
#
_symmetry.space_group_name_H-M   'P 1'
#
loop_
_entity.id
_entity.type
_entity.pdbx_description
1 polymer ?
#
loop_
_entity_poly.entity_id
_entity_poly.type
_entity_poly.pdbx_seq_one_letter_code
_entity_poly.pdbx_strand_id
1 'polypeptide(L)'
;MTKVSVIGGAGFVGQIVAFGLTKSEVVNEVVLVDIIEDRPQGIALDMMESTPIFGSDTNVRGTNDYAEMSGSDIVVVTAGVPRKPGMDRMDLLKINVNICKSVVTEIKNHCPNAMIIYVANPVDVLTYAAMKVSGFNKNKVFGMAGVLDTARYRSFIAMEAKVSTKDILAMVLGGHGDSMVPLPRYTSIGGLPLSNFLTNEKIEKIVERTRKGGGEIVSLLKTGSAYYAPGMAVAEMVEAIIKDQKRVLPVVAYLDNKYGFSDVYAGVPVILGKNGVEKVIEIELNEDETDAYNKSINHVKSGIEDVKKLLN
;
A
#
# COMPACT_ATOMS: atom_id res chain seq x y z
N MET A 1 3.53 -15.59 18.86
CA MET A 1 3.54 -14.16 19.19
C MET A 1 3.68 -13.43 17.87
N THR A 2 2.72 -12.60 17.49
CA THR A 2 2.73 -11.91 16.18
C THR A 2 3.54 -10.63 16.28
N LYS A 3 4.47 -10.46 15.34
CA LYS A 3 5.38 -9.32 15.28
C LYS A 3 5.36 -8.66 13.91
N VAL A 4 5.26 -7.35 13.88
CA VAL A 4 5.32 -6.54 12.65
C VAL A 4 6.44 -5.52 12.76
N SER A 5 7.33 -5.46 11.78
CA SER A 5 8.32 -4.41 11.69
C SER A 5 7.96 -3.40 10.60
N VAL A 6 8.20 -2.13 10.87
CA VAL A 6 7.94 -1.01 9.95
C VAL A 6 9.27 -0.31 9.65
N ILE A 7 9.81 -0.50 8.45
CA ILE A 7 11.03 0.16 8.00
C ILE A 7 10.68 1.52 7.38
N GLY A 8 11.38 2.56 7.81
CA GLY A 8 10.95 3.95 7.64
C GLY A 8 9.97 4.37 8.72
N GLY A 9 10.05 3.71 9.89
CA GLY A 9 9.12 3.87 11.01
C GLY A 9 9.09 5.27 11.62
N ALA A 10 10.16 6.07 11.44
CA ALA A 10 10.18 7.46 11.86
C ALA A 10 9.49 8.42 10.88
N GLY A 11 9.11 7.96 9.68
CA GLY A 11 8.30 8.71 8.73
C GLY A 11 6.81 8.72 9.11
N PHE A 12 6.06 9.72 8.64
CA PHE A 12 4.64 9.87 9.00
C PHE A 12 3.79 8.66 8.64
N VAL A 13 3.98 8.05 7.47
CA VAL A 13 3.22 6.85 7.07
C VAL A 13 3.53 5.69 8.02
N GLY A 14 4.81 5.45 8.32
CA GLY A 14 5.23 4.39 9.24
C GLY A 14 4.66 4.55 10.64
N GLN A 15 4.62 5.79 11.15
CA GLN A 15 3.99 6.11 12.43
C GLN A 15 2.50 5.76 12.44
N ILE A 16 1.76 6.11 11.38
CA ILE A 16 0.31 5.80 11.30
C ILE A 16 0.07 4.29 11.15
N VAL A 17 0.93 3.56 10.42
CA VAL A 17 0.86 2.09 10.40
C VAL A 17 1.00 1.53 11.81
N ALA A 18 2.06 1.92 12.51
CA ALA A 18 2.33 1.45 13.87
C ALA A 18 1.18 1.80 14.83
N PHE A 19 0.73 3.05 14.82
CA PHE A 19 -0.38 3.49 15.66
C PHE A 19 -1.68 2.75 15.36
N GLY A 20 -2.00 2.52 14.07
CA GLY A 20 -3.17 1.75 13.67
C GLY A 20 -3.15 0.32 14.20
N LEU A 21 -2.00 -0.36 14.10
CA LEU A 21 -1.80 -1.72 14.61
C LEU A 21 -1.86 -1.78 16.14
N THR A 22 -1.23 -0.82 16.81
CA THR A 22 -1.24 -0.71 18.29
C THR A 22 -2.65 -0.49 18.79
N LYS A 23 -3.38 0.46 18.20
CA LYS A 23 -4.74 0.80 18.62
C LYS A 23 -5.74 -0.34 18.41
N SER A 24 -5.57 -1.12 17.34
CA SER A 24 -6.47 -2.26 17.03
C SER A 24 -6.07 -3.56 17.74
N GLU A 25 -4.93 -3.57 18.43
CA GLU A 25 -4.40 -4.73 19.15
C GLU A 25 -4.33 -6.01 18.28
N VAL A 26 -4.00 -5.80 17.00
CA VAL A 26 -3.94 -6.89 16.01
C VAL A 26 -2.70 -7.74 16.20
N VAL A 27 -1.61 -7.14 16.73
CA VAL A 27 -0.30 -7.77 16.87
C VAL A 27 0.21 -7.62 18.31
N ASN A 28 1.09 -8.52 18.72
CA ASN A 28 1.71 -8.45 20.04
C ASN A 28 2.86 -7.44 20.09
N GLU A 29 3.58 -7.28 18.98
CA GLU A 29 4.74 -6.40 18.92
C GLU A 29 4.81 -5.63 17.60
N VAL A 30 5.08 -4.33 17.67
CA VAL A 30 5.43 -3.46 16.54
C VAL A 30 6.84 -2.92 16.73
N VAL A 31 7.72 -3.09 15.74
CA VAL A 31 9.09 -2.56 15.75
C VAL A 31 9.23 -1.47 14.70
N LEU A 32 9.50 -0.25 15.11
CA LEU A 32 9.82 0.86 14.23
C LEU A 32 11.32 0.85 13.94
N VAL A 33 11.70 0.58 12.69
CA VAL A 33 13.10 0.60 12.24
C VAL A 33 13.33 1.83 11.37
N ASP A 34 14.32 2.65 11.71
CA ASP A 34 14.68 3.82 10.91
C ASP A 34 16.17 4.13 11.03
N ILE A 35 16.72 4.82 10.03
CA ILE A 35 18.12 5.26 10.00
C ILE A 35 18.37 6.55 10.79
N ILE A 36 17.30 7.29 11.14
CA ILE A 36 17.42 8.53 11.90
C ILE A 36 17.63 8.16 13.37
N GLU A 37 18.80 8.46 13.89
CA GLU A 37 19.23 8.13 15.25
C GLU A 37 18.22 8.65 16.29
N ASP A 38 17.91 7.81 17.30
CA ASP A 38 17.00 8.04 18.43
C ASP A 38 15.53 8.33 18.07
N ARG A 39 15.25 8.69 16.84
CA ARG A 39 13.89 9.11 16.45
C ARG A 39 12.84 7.99 16.52
N PRO A 40 13.09 6.78 16.01
CA PRO A 40 12.12 5.68 16.13
C PRO A 40 11.88 5.30 17.60
N GLN A 41 12.90 5.41 18.47
CA GLN A 41 12.77 5.14 19.91
C GLN A 41 11.86 6.16 20.59
N GLY A 42 12.04 7.46 20.30
CA GLY A 42 11.19 8.52 20.85
C GLY A 42 9.72 8.37 20.41
N ILE A 43 9.48 8.06 19.13
CA ILE A 43 8.14 7.81 18.60
C ILE A 43 7.50 6.58 19.24
N ALA A 44 8.25 5.49 19.40
CA ALA A 44 7.76 4.28 20.03
C ALA A 44 7.39 4.50 21.51
N LEU A 45 8.19 5.28 22.24
CA LEU A 45 7.90 5.63 23.63
C LEU A 45 6.61 6.42 23.76
N ASP A 46 6.41 7.46 22.93
CA ASP A 46 5.17 8.24 22.89
C ASP A 46 3.94 7.37 22.56
N MET A 47 4.10 6.42 21.59
CA MET A 47 3.04 5.45 21.31
C MET A 47 2.75 4.55 22.51
N MET A 48 3.78 4.05 23.22
CA MET A 48 3.60 3.22 24.41
C MET A 48 2.88 3.99 25.54
N GLU A 49 3.20 5.26 25.72
CA GLU A 49 2.51 6.10 26.71
C GLU A 49 1.02 6.33 26.36
N SER A 50 0.64 6.20 25.09
CA SER A 50 -0.75 6.29 24.66
C SER A 50 -1.56 5.01 24.86
N THR A 51 -0.91 3.82 24.95
CA THR A 51 -1.61 2.52 25.02
C THR A 51 -2.54 2.39 26.23
N PRO A 52 -2.21 2.87 27.46
CA PRO A 52 -3.13 2.80 28.59
C PRO A 52 -4.41 3.62 28.39
N ILE A 53 -4.37 4.65 27.52
CA ILE A 53 -5.52 5.55 27.29
C ILE A 53 -6.63 4.83 26.52
N PHE A 54 -6.26 3.99 25.55
CA PHE A 54 -7.23 3.23 24.74
C PHE A 54 -7.24 1.71 25.02
N GLY A 55 -6.46 1.26 26.00
CA GLY A 55 -6.48 -0.13 26.51
C GLY A 55 -5.90 -1.13 25.52
N SER A 56 -4.61 -1.01 25.16
CA SER A 56 -3.90 -1.99 24.32
C SER A 56 -2.64 -2.49 24.99
N ASP A 57 -2.41 -3.81 24.88
CA ASP A 57 -1.20 -4.46 25.35
C ASP A 57 -0.15 -4.69 24.27
N THR A 58 -0.34 -4.12 23.07
CA THR A 58 0.66 -4.19 21.99
C THR A 58 1.94 -3.48 22.41
N ASN A 59 3.06 -4.19 22.41
CA ASN A 59 4.38 -3.63 22.68
C ASN A 59 4.90 -2.87 21.45
N VAL A 60 5.29 -1.63 21.60
CA VAL A 60 5.88 -0.81 20.52
C VAL A 60 7.30 -0.44 20.91
N ARG A 61 8.26 -0.72 20.05
CA ARG A 61 9.65 -0.29 20.27
C ARG A 61 10.27 0.27 18.99
N GLY A 62 11.21 1.18 19.16
CA GLY A 62 11.97 1.79 18.09
C GLY A 62 13.42 1.36 18.11
N THR A 63 14.05 1.29 16.95
CA THR A 63 15.46 0.91 16.82
C THR A 63 16.09 1.48 15.55
N ASN A 64 17.42 1.63 15.59
CA ASN A 64 18.25 1.91 14.43
C ASN A 64 18.99 0.65 13.92
N ASP A 65 18.80 -0.50 14.57
CA ASP A 65 19.40 -1.78 14.21
C ASP A 65 18.37 -2.69 13.50
N TYR A 66 18.68 -3.10 12.27
CA TYR A 66 17.85 -4.03 11.52
C TYR A 66 17.75 -5.42 12.16
N ALA A 67 18.75 -5.84 12.95
CA ALA A 67 18.70 -7.14 13.62
C ALA A 67 17.51 -7.28 14.57
N GLU A 68 17.03 -6.16 15.13
CA GLU A 68 15.89 -6.10 16.03
C GLU A 68 14.53 -6.47 15.38
N MET A 69 14.46 -6.46 14.02
CA MET A 69 13.27 -6.94 13.32
C MET A 69 13.18 -8.47 13.21
N SER A 70 14.23 -9.19 13.65
CA SER A 70 14.27 -10.65 13.53
C SER A 70 13.02 -11.31 14.13
N GLY A 71 12.50 -12.30 13.41
CA GLY A 71 11.28 -13.02 13.80
C GLY A 71 9.97 -12.29 13.47
N SER A 72 10.00 -11.21 12.71
CA SER A 72 8.78 -10.56 12.23
C SER A 72 8.00 -11.45 11.24
N ASP A 73 6.68 -11.51 11.42
CA ASP A 73 5.76 -12.19 10.50
C ASP A 73 5.52 -11.35 9.23
N ILE A 74 5.48 -10.03 9.41
CA ILE A 74 5.28 -9.06 8.32
C ILE A 74 6.29 -7.92 8.49
N VAL A 75 6.90 -7.52 7.37
CA VAL A 75 7.72 -6.31 7.30
C VAL A 75 7.08 -5.32 6.33
N VAL A 76 6.73 -4.15 6.84
CA VAL A 76 6.17 -3.04 6.08
C VAL A 76 7.31 -2.11 5.67
N VAL A 77 7.45 -1.82 4.38
CA VAL A 77 8.51 -0.95 3.85
C VAL A 77 7.92 0.39 3.41
N THR A 78 8.05 1.39 4.27
CA THR A 78 7.68 2.78 3.96
C THR A 78 8.90 3.63 3.60
N ALA A 79 10.10 3.07 3.76
CA ALA A 79 11.37 3.74 3.47
C ALA A 79 11.50 4.09 1.98
N GLY A 80 11.76 5.33 1.70
CA GLY A 80 11.92 5.89 0.36
C GLY A 80 11.97 7.42 0.42
N VAL A 81 12.47 8.03 -0.63
CA VAL A 81 12.51 9.50 -0.74
C VAL A 81 11.38 9.99 -1.66
N PRO A 82 10.72 11.10 -1.31
CA PRO A 82 9.78 11.75 -2.21
C PRO A 82 10.51 12.49 -3.32
N ARG A 83 9.81 12.76 -4.43
CA ARG A 83 10.36 13.58 -5.51
C ARG A 83 10.66 14.99 -5.01
N LYS A 84 11.89 15.46 -5.25
CA LYS A 84 12.32 16.83 -4.94
C LYS A 84 12.27 17.71 -6.19
N PRO A 85 12.15 19.03 -6.04
CA PRO A 85 12.29 19.95 -7.16
C PRO A 85 13.61 19.74 -7.90
N GLY A 86 13.56 19.71 -9.25
CA GLY A 86 14.73 19.48 -10.10
C GLY A 86 15.12 18.01 -10.31
N MET A 87 14.48 17.06 -9.61
CA MET A 87 14.72 15.64 -9.78
C MET A 87 13.84 15.08 -10.90
N ASP A 88 14.44 14.38 -11.85
CA ASP A 88 13.68 13.68 -12.87
C ASP A 88 13.11 12.34 -12.33
N ARG A 89 12.31 11.65 -13.19
CA ARG A 89 11.69 10.37 -12.80
C ARG A 89 12.74 9.27 -12.60
N MET A 90 13.78 9.25 -13.43
CA MET A 90 14.81 8.21 -13.39
C MET A 90 15.74 8.39 -12.19
N ASP A 91 16.07 9.64 -11.83
CA ASP A 91 16.85 9.95 -10.61
C ASP A 91 16.13 9.41 -9.37
N LEU A 92 14.83 9.72 -9.25
CA LEU A 92 14.01 9.24 -8.14
C LEU A 92 13.95 7.71 -8.10
N LEU A 93 13.73 7.08 -9.25
CA LEU A 93 13.66 5.63 -9.36
C LEU A 93 14.98 4.98 -8.94
N LYS A 94 16.11 5.48 -9.42
CA LYS A 94 17.44 4.97 -9.08
C LYS A 94 17.71 5.04 -7.58
N ILE A 95 17.39 6.17 -6.93
CA ILE A 95 17.56 6.33 -5.48
C ILE A 95 16.69 5.32 -4.74
N ASN A 96 15.41 5.23 -5.07
CA ASN A 96 14.49 4.35 -4.36
C ASN A 96 14.74 2.86 -4.64
N VAL A 97 15.25 2.48 -5.82
CA VAL A 97 15.71 1.10 -6.08
C VAL A 97 16.93 0.76 -5.20
N ASN A 98 17.86 1.67 -5.01
CA ASN A 98 19.00 1.45 -4.12
C ASN A 98 18.58 1.31 -2.66
N ILE A 99 17.62 2.13 -2.20
CA ILE A 99 17.03 1.98 -0.86
C ILE A 99 16.33 0.61 -0.75
N CYS A 100 15.55 0.23 -1.76
CA CYS A 100 14.88 -1.07 -1.82
C CYS A 100 15.91 -2.22 -1.73
N LYS A 101 16.99 -2.18 -2.50
CA LYS A 101 18.07 -3.19 -2.45
C LYS A 101 18.64 -3.33 -1.03
N SER A 102 18.99 -2.21 -0.40
CA SER A 102 19.55 -2.21 0.95
C SER A 102 18.56 -2.79 1.97
N VAL A 103 17.36 -2.23 2.03
CA VAL A 103 16.33 -2.62 2.99
C VAL A 103 15.89 -4.08 2.82
N VAL A 104 15.64 -4.51 1.59
CA VAL A 104 15.16 -5.88 1.32
C VAL A 104 16.26 -6.92 1.58
N THR A 105 17.53 -6.55 1.42
CA THR A 105 18.65 -7.41 1.82
C THR A 105 18.64 -7.65 3.32
N GLU A 106 18.41 -6.61 4.14
CA GLU A 106 18.29 -6.75 5.59
C GLU A 106 17.06 -7.59 5.97
N ILE A 107 15.92 -7.40 5.27
CA ILE A 107 14.73 -8.25 5.49
C ILE A 107 15.06 -9.72 5.22
N LYS A 108 15.75 -10.00 4.11
CA LYS A 108 16.15 -11.37 3.76
C LYS A 108 17.06 -12.00 4.81
N ASN A 109 17.99 -11.23 5.38
CA ASN A 109 18.94 -11.70 6.37
C ASN A 109 18.29 -11.97 7.73
N HIS A 110 17.38 -11.09 8.18
CA HIS A 110 16.82 -11.12 9.52
C HIS A 110 15.41 -11.72 9.60
N CYS A 111 14.64 -11.67 8.51
CA CYS A 111 13.24 -12.11 8.44
C CYS A 111 12.97 -12.99 7.20
N PRO A 112 13.68 -14.10 6.97
CA PRO A 112 13.61 -14.88 5.72
C PRO A 112 12.22 -15.49 5.44
N ASN A 113 11.36 -15.58 6.45
CA ASN A 113 10.01 -16.16 6.32
C ASN A 113 8.89 -15.11 6.30
N ALA A 114 9.22 -13.83 6.51
CA ALA A 114 8.25 -12.76 6.58
C ALA A 114 7.52 -12.51 5.26
N MET A 115 6.38 -11.84 5.36
CA MET A 115 5.73 -11.18 4.21
C MET A 115 6.24 -9.75 4.11
N ILE A 116 6.35 -9.23 2.89
CA ILE A 116 6.75 -7.86 2.62
C ILE A 116 5.55 -7.09 2.08
N ILE A 117 5.13 -6.02 2.77
CA ILE A 117 4.18 -5.04 2.28
C ILE A 117 4.95 -3.78 1.87
N TYR A 118 5.05 -3.54 0.57
CA TYR A 118 5.77 -2.38 0.05
C TYR A 118 4.83 -1.17 -0.08
N VAL A 119 5.29 0.02 0.34
CA VAL A 119 4.48 1.24 0.40
C VAL A 119 5.11 2.41 -0.34
N ALA A 120 6.45 2.51 -0.31
CA ALA A 120 7.17 3.62 -0.94
C ALA A 120 6.97 3.65 -2.46
N ASN A 121 6.89 4.88 -3.02
CA ASN A 121 6.63 5.09 -4.45
C ASN A 121 7.92 5.17 -5.30
N PRO A 122 7.81 4.71 -6.56
CA PRO A 122 6.65 4.15 -7.27
C PRO A 122 6.39 2.68 -6.87
N VAL A 123 5.30 2.45 -6.14
CA VAL A 123 5.04 1.20 -5.42
C VAL A 123 5.00 -0.04 -6.31
N ASP A 124 4.37 0.03 -7.49
CA ASP A 124 4.24 -1.12 -8.40
C ASP A 124 5.63 -1.66 -8.81
N VAL A 125 6.52 -0.77 -9.24
CA VAL A 125 7.85 -1.14 -9.73
C VAL A 125 8.82 -1.47 -8.59
N LEU A 126 8.67 -0.82 -7.41
CA LEU A 126 9.49 -1.13 -6.25
C LEU A 126 9.07 -2.45 -5.57
N THR A 127 7.80 -2.83 -5.63
CA THR A 127 7.34 -4.16 -5.22
C THR A 127 7.95 -5.26 -6.10
N TYR A 128 8.05 -5.01 -7.42
CA TYR A 128 8.77 -5.89 -8.34
C TYR A 128 10.25 -6.00 -7.96
N ALA A 129 10.92 -4.86 -7.69
CA ALA A 129 12.31 -4.86 -7.23
C ALA A 129 12.47 -5.65 -5.93
N ALA A 130 11.59 -5.44 -4.95
CA ALA A 130 11.62 -6.14 -3.68
C ALA A 130 11.50 -7.67 -3.84
N MET A 131 10.61 -8.12 -4.73
CA MET A 131 10.48 -9.56 -5.04
C MET A 131 11.75 -10.12 -5.68
N LYS A 132 12.36 -9.40 -6.63
CA LYS A 132 13.61 -9.85 -7.29
C LYS A 132 14.79 -9.90 -6.31
N VAL A 133 14.94 -8.91 -5.43
CA VAL A 133 16.04 -8.83 -4.46
C VAL A 133 15.88 -9.86 -3.35
N SER A 134 14.67 -9.99 -2.77
CA SER A 134 14.43 -10.96 -1.70
C SER A 134 14.53 -12.41 -2.19
N GLY A 135 14.05 -12.68 -3.39
CA GLY A 135 13.81 -14.04 -3.88
C GLY A 135 12.66 -14.74 -3.15
N PHE A 136 11.84 -14.01 -2.40
CA PHE A 136 10.70 -14.57 -1.70
C PHE A 136 9.60 -15.01 -2.66
N ASN A 137 8.70 -15.88 -2.18
CA ASN A 137 7.56 -16.28 -2.97
C ASN A 137 6.68 -15.07 -3.33
N LYS A 138 6.19 -15.01 -4.55
CA LYS A 138 5.42 -13.91 -5.13
C LYS A 138 4.17 -13.56 -4.31
N ASN A 139 3.55 -14.54 -3.64
CA ASN A 139 2.40 -14.32 -2.78
C ASN A 139 2.75 -13.65 -1.44
N LYS A 140 4.02 -13.63 -1.05
CA LYS A 140 4.52 -13.02 0.18
C LYS A 140 5.09 -11.60 -0.02
N VAL A 141 5.21 -11.13 -1.26
CA VAL A 141 5.68 -9.79 -1.59
C VAL A 141 4.60 -9.09 -2.38
N PHE A 142 4.02 -8.04 -1.83
CA PHE A 142 2.94 -7.28 -2.45
C PHE A 142 2.96 -5.83 -1.98
N GLY A 143 2.25 -4.93 -2.67
CA GLY A 143 2.28 -3.50 -2.39
C GLY A 143 0.92 -2.96 -1.94
N MET A 144 0.95 -1.89 -1.16
CA MET A 144 -0.22 -1.12 -0.78
C MET A 144 -0.45 -0.02 -1.82
N ALA A 145 -1.58 -0.08 -2.53
CA ALA A 145 -2.05 0.98 -3.42
C ALA A 145 -3.58 0.98 -3.53
N GLY A 146 -4.17 -0.05 -4.13
CA GLY A 146 -5.59 -0.10 -4.41
C GLY A 146 -6.49 0.03 -3.17
N VAL A 147 -6.07 -0.46 -2.00
CA VAL A 147 -6.81 -0.25 -0.74
C VAL A 147 -6.93 1.24 -0.44
N LEU A 148 -5.84 2.00 -0.53
CA LEU A 148 -5.84 3.46 -0.39
C LEU A 148 -6.67 4.15 -1.48
N ASP A 149 -6.46 3.77 -2.74
CA ASP A 149 -7.12 4.42 -3.87
C ASP A 149 -8.64 4.18 -3.84
N THR A 150 -9.04 2.97 -3.45
CA THR A 150 -10.45 2.62 -3.22
C THR A 150 -11.04 3.36 -2.02
N ALA A 151 -10.30 3.51 -0.92
CA ALA A 151 -10.75 4.29 0.23
C ALA A 151 -10.97 5.77 -0.14
N ARG A 152 -10.09 6.35 -0.93
CA ARG A 152 -10.22 7.70 -1.48
C ARG A 152 -11.46 7.83 -2.36
N TYR A 153 -11.67 6.89 -3.27
CA TYR A 153 -12.84 6.84 -4.15
C TYR A 153 -14.14 6.75 -3.35
N ARG A 154 -14.21 5.85 -2.37
CA ARG A 154 -15.34 5.73 -1.45
C ARG A 154 -15.61 7.02 -0.68
N SER A 155 -14.57 7.70 -0.21
CA SER A 155 -14.69 8.96 0.52
C SER A 155 -15.32 10.05 -0.36
N PHE A 156 -14.89 10.20 -1.60
CA PHE A 156 -15.44 11.20 -2.52
C PHE A 156 -16.89 10.87 -2.93
N ILE A 157 -17.22 9.59 -3.11
CA ILE A 157 -18.61 9.16 -3.32
C ILE A 157 -19.47 9.53 -2.11
N ALA A 158 -19.03 9.22 -0.89
CA ALA A 158 -19.76 9.52 0.33
C ALA A 158 -20.04 11.02 0.49
N MET A 159 -19.04 11.87 0.19
CA MET A 159 -19.17 13.33 0.24
C MET A 159 -20.24 13.85 -0.75
N GLU A 160 -20.23 13.33 -1.98
CA GLU A 160 -21.14 13.78 -3.03
C GLU A 160 -22.56 13.20 -2.85
N ALA A 161 -22.67 11.91 -2.54
CA ALA A 161 -23.95 11.24 -2.34
C ALA A 161 -24.59 11.49 -0.96
N LYS A 162 -23.84 12.08 -0.01
CA LYS A 162 -24.22 12.33 1.39
C LYS A 162 -24.68 11.07 2.12
N VAL A 163 -23.93 9.99 1.96
CA VAL A 163 -24.19 8.69 2.60
C VAL A 163 -22.99 8.25 3.44
N SER A 164 -23.19 7.25 4.29
CA SER A 164 -22.11 6.65 5.07
C SER A 164 -21.07 5.96 4.17
N THR A 165 -19.79 6.14 4.46
CA THR A 165 -18.70 5.39 3.81
C THR A 165 -18.78 3.88 4.09
N LYS A 166 -19.50 3.47 5.16
CA LYS A 166 -19.67 2.06 5.54
C LYS A 166 -20.50 1.29 4.52
N ASP A 167 -21.42 1.97 3.83
CA ASP A 167 -22.34 1.36 2.88
C ASP A 167 -21.78 1.32 1.46
N ILE A 168 -20.62 1.91 1.22
CA ILE A 168 -20.01 1.99 -0.11
C ILE A 168 -19.03 0.83 -0.31
N LEU A 169 -19.32 -0.03 -1.29
CA LEU A 169 -18.37 -1.00 -1.83
C LEU A 169 -17.87 -0.48 -3.17
N ALA A 170 -16.57 -0.50 -3.37
CA ALA A 170 -15.95 0.03 -4.58
C ALA A 170 -14.65 -0.72 -4.90
N MET A 171 -14.15 -0.54 -6.13
CA MET A 171 -12.91 -1.17 -6.60
C MET A 171 -12.13 -0.19 -7.48
N VAL A 172 -10.82 -0.12 -7.24
CA VAL A 172 -9.87 0.62 -8.08
C VAL A 172 -8.74 -0.32 -8.47
N LEU A 173 -8.44 -0.42 -9.76
CA LEU A 173 -7.42 -1.30 -10.32
C LEU A 173 -6.28 -0.51 -10.97
N GLY A 174 -5.29 -1.25 -11.50
CA GLY A 174 -4.19 -0.70 -12.30
C GLY A 174 -3.01 -0.21 -11.47
N GLY A 175 -2.07 0.46 -12.10
CA GLY A 175 -0.91 1.06 -11.45
C GLY A 175 -1.31 2.24 -10.55
N HIS A 176 -0.60 2.39 -9.44
CA HIS A 176 -0.84 3.47 -8.50
C HIS A 176 -0.49 4.86 -9.08
N GLY A 177 -1.36 5.82 -8.90
CA GLY A 177 -1.22 7.20 -9.40
C GLY A 177 -2.25 7.55 -10.47
N ASP A 178 -1.91 8.48 -11.37
CA ASP A 178 -2.87 9.07 -12.33
C ASP A 178 -3.45 8.04 -13.33
N SER A 179 -2.78 6.90 -13.51
CA SER A 179 -3.22 5.82 -14.40
C SER A 179 -4.15 4.79 -13.73
N MET A 180 -4.50 4.97 -12.46
CA MET A 180 -5.44 4.07 -11.78
C MET A 180 -6.80 4.02 -12.47
N VAL A 181 -7.49 2.90 -12.34
CA VAL A 181 -8.77 2.62 -12.98
C VAL A 181 -9.86 2.39 -11.93
N PRO A 182 -10.53 3.45 -11.45
CA PRO A 182 -11.75 3.29 -10.64
C PRO A 182 -12.85 2.65 -11.47
N LEU A 183 -13.62 1.75 -10.86
CA LEU A 183 -14.63 0.94 -11.54
C LEU A 183 -16.05 1.29 -11.04
N PRO A 184 -16.76 2.27 -11.64
CA PRO A 184 -18.14 2.61 -11.27
C PRO A 184 -19.11 1.43 -11.38
N ARG A 185 -18.94 0.54 -12.37
CA ARG A 185 -19.76 -0.67 -12.54
C ARG A 185 -19.66 -1.65 -11.37
N TYR A 186 -18.51 -1.69 -10.70
CA TYR A 186 -18.26 -2.51 -9.52
C TYR A 186 -18.42 -1.72 -8.21
N THR A 187 -19.13 -0.59 -8.28
CA THR A 187 -19.35 0.27 -7.12
C THR A 187 -20.83 0.28 -6.75
N SER A 188 -21.13 0.04 -5.48
CA SER A 188 -22.49 0.05 -4.95
C SER A 188 -22.58 0.81 -3.63
N ILE A 189 -23.77 1.28 -3.32
CA ILE A 189 -24.14 1.89 -2.04
C ILE A 189 -25.28 1.07 -1.45
N GLY A 190 -25.04 0.40 -0.32
CA GLY A 190 -26.04 -0.48 0.29
C GLY A 190 -26.51 -1.61 -0.63
N GLY A 191 -25.68 -2.08 -1.56
CA GLY A 191 -25.99 -3.09 -2.55
C GLY A 191 -26.72 -2.56 -3.80
N LEU A 192 -27.02 -1.27 -3.87
CA LEU A 192 -27.65 -0.64 -5.04
C LEU A 192 -26.58 -0.02 -5.96
N PRO A 193 -26.79 -0.04 -7.29
CA PRO A 193 -25.86 0.59 -8.23
C PRO A 193 -25.59 2.07 -7.92
N LEU A 194 -24.37 2.52 -8.13
CA LEU A 194 -23.96 3.92 -7.91
C LEU A 194 -24.81 4.93 -8.69
N SER A 195 -25.29 4.54 -9.88
CA SER A 195 -26.18 5.33 -10.75
C SER A 195 -27.54 5.67 -10.14
N ASN A 196 -27.98 4.96 -9.09
CA ASN A 196 -29.20 5.31 -8.37
C ASN A 196 -29.04 6.54 -7.47
N PHE A 197 -27.80 6.93 -7.16
CA PHE A 197 -27.46 8.03 -6.25
C PHE A 197 -26.83 9.23 -6.94
N LEU A 198 -26.08 8.99 -8.02
CA LEU A 198 -25.31 10.01 -8.69
C LEU A 198 -25.51 9.94 -10.22
N THR A 199 -25.54 11.11 -10.86
CA THR A 199 -25.52 11.20 -12.33
C THR A 199 -24.16 10.79 -12.90
N ASN A 200 -24.12 10.36 -14.15
CA ASN A 200 -22.87 9.98 -14.83
C ASN A 200 -21.83 11.10 -14.77
N GLU A 201 -22.24 12.37 -14.98
CA GLU A 201 -21.33 13.53 -14.89
C GLU A 201 -20.66 13.65 -13.51
N LYS A 202 -21.43 13.41 -12.42
CA LYS A 202 -20.89 13.43 -11.06
C LYS A 202 -19.92 12.24 -10.82
N ILE A 203 -20.26 11.07 -11.33
CA ILE A 203 -19.41 9.88 -11.25
C ILE A 203 -18.09 10.13 -11.95
N GLU A 204 -18.08 10.67 -13.16
CA GLU A 204 -16.87 11.00 -13.91
C GLU A 204 -15.98 12.00 -13.16
N LYS A 205 -16.58 13.06 -12.59
CA LYS A 205 -15.85 14.04 -11.77
C LYS A 205 -15.20 13.40 -10.55
N ILE A 206 -15.88 12.44 -9.89
CA ILE A 206 -15.34 11.70 -8.74
C ILE A 206 -14.19 10.79 -9.20
N VAL A 207 -14.33 10.08 -10.31
CA VAL A 207 -13.28 9.24 -10.89
C VAL A 207 -12.03 10.07 -11.17
N GLU A 208 -12.18 11.21 -11.82
CA GLU A 208 -11.06 12.10 -12.14
C GLU A 208 -10.40 12.69 -10.87
N ARG A 209 -11.21 13.10 -9.88
CA ARG A 209 -10.70 13.57 -8.58
C ARG A 209 -9.97 12.47 -7.83
N THR A 210 -10.42 11.21 -7.94
CA THR A 210 -9.77 10.06 -7.31
C THR A 210 -8.37 9.87 -7.86
N ARG A 211 -8.19 9.93 -9.18
CA ARG A 211 -6.88 9.86 -9.84
C ARG A 211 -5.93 10.95 -9.34
N LYS A 212 -6.43 12.16 -9.17
CA LYS A 212 -5.65 13.35 -8.75
C LYS A 212 -5.57 13.55 -7.24
N GLY A 213 -6.23 12.72 -6.44
CA GLY A 213 -6.42 12.93 -5.00
C GLY A 213 -5.11 12.99 -4.20
N GLY A 214 -4.06 12.28 -4.63
CA GLY A 214 -2.73 12.41 -4.02
C GLY A 214 -2.14 13.82 -4.24
N GLY A 215 -2.22 14.32 -5.47
CA GLY A 215 -1.77 15.67 -5.83
C GLY A 215 -2.59 16.77 -5.16
N GLU A 216 -3.91 16.58 -5.01
CA GLU A 216 -4.79 17.51 -4.27
C GLU A 216 -4.31 17.69 -2.83
N ILE A 217 -4.00 16.58 -2.12
CA ILE A 217 -3.49 16.64 -0.74
C ILE A 217 -2.14 17.35 -0.67
N VAL A 218 -1.20 17.02 -1.56
CA VAL A 218 0.12 17.69 -1.63
C VAL A 218 -0.04 19.19 -1.85
N SER A 219 -0.93 19.59 -2.75
CA SER A 219 -1.22 21.00 -3.04
C SER A 219 -1.77 21.76 -1.82
N LEU A 220 -2.62 21.10 -1.01
CA LEU A 220 -3.22 21.69 0.19
C LEU A 220 -2.24 21.74 1.37
N LEU A 221 -1.44 20.68 1.57
CA LEU A 221 -0.47 20.60 2.66
C LEU A 221 0.76 21.49 2.44
N LYS A 222 1.06 21.88 1.19
CA LYS A 222 2.27 22.63 0.79
C LYS A 222 3.58 21.89 1.03
N THR A 223 3.70 21.12 2.11
CA THR A 223 4.85 20.27 2.47
C THR A 223 4.38 18.87 2.82
N GLY A 224 5.08 17.82 2.37
CA GLY A 224 4.72 16.43 2.64
C GLY A 224 3.68 15.86 1.66
N SER A 225 3.07 14.76 2.04
CA SER A 225 2.08 14.01 1.25
C SER A 225 1.03 13.39 2.19
N ALA A 226 0.03 12.68 1.65
CA ALA A 226 -0.90 11.89 2.45
C ALA A 226 -0.16 10.85 3.31
N TYR A 227 -0.56 10.70 4.56
CA TYR A 227 0.02 9.71 5.48
C TYR A 227 -1.02 9.01 6.36
N TYR A 228 -2.13 9.63 6.71
CA TYR A 228 -3.20 8.96 7.48
C TYR A 228 -3.83 7.80 6.69
N ALA A 229 -4.34 8.09 5.50
CA ALA A 229 -5.02 7.09 4.71
C ALA A 229 -4.09 5.95 4.25
N PRO A 230 -2.87 6.19 3.74
CA PRO A 230 -1.95 5.10 3.39
C PRO A 230 -1.53 4.28 4.61
N GLY A 231 -1.29 4.90 5.77
CA GLY A 231 -0.94 4.16 6.98
C GLY A 231 -2.07 3.25 7.45
N MET A 232 -3.32 3.74 7.47
CA MET A 232 -4.49 2.94 7.83
C MET A 232 -4.81 1.86 6.79
N ALA A 233 -4.56 2.11 5.49
CA ALA A 233 -4.70 1.08 4.45
C ALA A 233 -3.74 -0.10 4.69
N VAL A 234 -2.50 0.16 5.09
CA VAL A 234 -1.55 -0.88 5.47
C VAL A 234 -2.02 -1.62 6.73
N ALA A 235 -2.51 -0.90 7.75
CA ALA A 235 -3.02 -1.53 8.97
C ALA A 235 -4.19 -2.49 8.66
N GLU A 236 -5.12 -2.11 7.75
CA GLU A 236 -6.20 -3.00 7.27
C GLU A 236 -5.64 -4.26 6.58
N MET A 237 -4.60 -4.12 5.75
CA MET A 237 -3.96 -5.27 5.09
C MET A 237 -3.29 -6.20 6.10
N VAL A 238 -2.56 -5.66 7.08
CA VAL A 238 -1.93 -6.44 8.16
C VAL A 238 -2.99 -7.18 8.99
N GLU A 239 -4.07 -6.50 9.36
CA GLU A 239 -5.17 -7.12 10.10
C GLU A 239 -5.80 -8.29 9.32
N ALA A 240 -6.04 -8.11 8.01
CA ALA A 240 -6.59 -9.15 7.15
C ALA A 240 -5.70 -10.40 7.11
N ILE A 241 -4.38 -10.22 7.15
CA ILE A 241 -3.40 -11.30 7.15
C ILE A 241 -3.34 -12.00 8.52
N ILE A 242 -3.12 -11.23 9.58
CA ILE A 242 -2.90 -11.78 10.94
C ILE A 242 -4.15 -12.51 11.44
N LYS A 243 -5.34 -11.96 11.17
CA LYS A 243 -6.62 -12.59 11.55
C LYS A 243 -7.13 -13.60 10.51
N ASP A 244 -6.38 -13.88 9.45
CA ASP A 244 -6.76 -14.76 8.34
C ASP A 244 -8.17 -14.47 7.79
N GLN A 245 -8.51 -13.19 7.63
CA GLN A 245 -9.88 -12.76 7.32
C GLN A 245 -10.32 -13.08 5.88
N LYS A 246 -9.42 -13.49 5.00
CA LYS A 246 -9.70 -13.77 3.58
C LYS A 246 -10.39 -12.59 2.88
N ARG A 247 -9.95 -11.36 3.21
CA ARG A 247 -10.52 -10.15 2.63
C ARG A 247 -10.28 -10.08 1.13
N VAL A 248 -11.29 -9.65 0.40
CA VAL A 248 -11.13 -9.26 -1.01
C VAL A 248 -10.70 -7.79 -1.05
N LEU A 249 -9.43 -7.56 -1.31
CA LEU A 249 -8.82 -6.23 -1.32
C LEU A 249 -8.06 -6.00 -2.62
N PRO A 250 -8.10 -4.78 -3.18
CA PRO A 250 -7.22 -4.40 -4.27
C PRO A 250 -5.82 -4.08 -3.73
N VAL A 251 -4.84 -4.89 -4.10
CA VAL A 251 -3.44 -4.70 -3.73
C VAL A 251 -2.54 -4.80 -4.95
N VAL A 252 -1.32 -4.30 -4.86
CA VAL A 252 -0.31 -4.51 -5.90
C VAL A 252 0.21 -5.93 -5.78
N ALA A 253 -0.22 -6.80 -6.69
CA ALA A 253 0.14 -8.22 -6.69
C ALA A 253 0.81 -8.64 -8.00
N TYR A 254 1.56 -9.75 -7.94
CA TYR A 254 2.20 -10.33 -9.12
C TYR A 254 1.16 -10.95 -10.04
N LEU A 255 1.22 -10.59 -11.32
CA LEU A 255 0.39 -11.18 -12.35
C LEU A 255 1.15 -12.30 -13.06
N ASP A 256 0.52 -13.48 -13.10
CA ASP A 256 0.98 -14.65 -13.81
C ASP A 256 -0.18 -15.17 -14.67
N ASN A 257 -0.17 -14.84 -15.95
CA ASN A 257 -1.26 -15.07 -16.89
C ASN A 257 -2.62 -14.56 -16.40
N LYS A 258 -2.62 -13.38 -15.76
CA LYS A 258 -3.81 -12.69 -15.26
C LYS A 258 -4.04 -11.41 -16.04
N TYR A 259 -5.31 -11.15 -16.42
CA TYR A 259 -5.67 -9.99 -17.24
C TYR A 259 -4.85 -9.86 -18.53
N GLY A 260 -4.34 -10.99 -19.09
CA GLY A 260 -3.46 -11.00 -20.26
C GLY A 260 -2.02 -10.56 -19.98
N PHE A 261 -1.61 -10.42 -18.72
CA PHE A 261 -0.26 -9.98 -18.33
C PHE A 261 0.48 -11.03 -17.52
N SER A 262 1.81 -11.02 -17.65
CA SER A 262 2.76 -11.81 -16.86
C SER A 262 3.99 -10.99 -16.53
N ASP A 263 4.73 -11.40 -15.48
CA ASP A 263 5.96 -10.77 -14.97
C ASP A 263 5.80 -9.27 -14.68
N VAL A 264 4.66 -8.90 -14.08
CA VAL A 264 4.35 -7.53 -13.67
C VAL A 264 3.63 -7.52 -12.33
N TYR A 265 3.86 -6.49 -11.53
CA TYR A 265 3.08 -6.16 -10.35
C TYR A 265 2.11 -5.04 -10.67
N ALA A 266 0.85 -5.20 -10.29
CA ALA A 266 -0.18 -4.19 -10.52
C ALA A 266 -1.34 -4.31 -9.53
N GLY A 267 -2.10 -3.24 -9.38
CA GLY A 267 -3.30 -3.20 -8.57
C GLY A 267 -4.41 -4.09 -9.12
N VAL A 268 -4.75 -5.15 -8.39
CA VAL A 268 -5.78 -6.12 -8.72
C VAL A 268 -6.51 -6.58 -7.47
N PRO A 269 -7.77 -7.04 -7.57
CA PRO A 269 -8.46 -7.64 -6.44
C PRO A 269 -7.83 -9.00 -6.11
N VAL A 270 -7.55 -9.19 -4.83
CA VAL A 270 -7.00 -10.45 -4.34
C VAL A 270 -7.78 -10.96 -3.13
N ILE A 271 -7.68 -12.26 -2.86
CA ILE A 271 -7.98 -12.79 -1.53
C ILE A 271 -6.70 -12.65 -0.70
N LEU A 272 -6.76 -11.81 0.34
CA LEU A 272 -5.66 -11.56 1.26
C LEU A 272 -5.94 -12.26 2.60
N GLY A 273 -5.06 -13.16 3.00
CA GLY A 273 -5.17 -13.94 4.22
C GLY A 273 -3.79 -14.30 4.78
N LYS A 274 -3.75 -15.26 5.71
CA LYS A 274 -2.53 -15.63 6.44
C LYS A 274 -1.35 -16.09 5.58
N ASN A 275 -1.58 -16.46 4.33
CA ASN A 275 -0.53 -16.83 3.38
C ASN A 275 -0.12 -15.67 2.45
N GLY A 276 -0.57 -14.45 2.72
CA GLY A 276 -0.40 -13.28 1.86
C GLY A 276 -1.45 -13.24 0.76
N VAL A 277 -1.04 -12.97 -0.47
CA VAL A 277 -1.92 -13.01 -1.65
C VAL A 277 -2.23 -14.47 -1.99
N GLU A 278 -3.39 -14.95 -1.58
CA GLU A 278 -3.78 -16.35 -1.78
C GLU A 278 -4.37 -16.61 -3.17
N LYS A 279 -5.03 -15.60 -3.73
CA LYS A 279 -5.62 -15.70 -5.07
C LYS A 279 -5.78 -14.31 -5.68
N VAL A 280 -5.35 -14.14 -6.92
CA VAL A 280 -5.73 -12.99 -7.76
C VAL A 280 -7.10 -13.30 -8.38
N ILE A 281 -8.04 -12.36 -8.25
CA ILE A 281 -9.39 -12.46 -8.81
C ILE A 281 -9.43 -11.69 -10.12
N GLU A 282 -9.77 -12.35 -11.21
CA GLU A 282 -10.05 -11.68 -12.48
C GLU A 282 -11.52 -11.31 -12.53
N ILE A 283 -11.82 -10.03 -12.74
CA ILE A 283 -13.16 -9.52 -12.94
C ILE A 283 -13.34 -9.16 -14.41
N GLU A 284 -14.56 -9.24 -14.90
CA GLU A 284 -14.90 -8.88 -16.28
C GLU A 284 -14.83 -7.36 -16.45
N LEU A 285 -13.95 -6.89 -17.32
CA LEU A 285 -13.84 -5.49 -17.72
C LEU A 285 -14.54 -5.28 -19.06
N ASN A 286 -15.25 -4.16 -19.22
CA ASN A 286 -15.75 -3.74 -20.52
C ASN A 286 -14.60 -3.19 -21.40
N GLU A 287 -14.87 -2.80 -22.64
CA GLU A 287 -13.86 -2.32 -23.58
C GLU A 287 -13.10 -1.09 -23.05
N ASP A 288 -13.80 -0.07 -22.55
CA ASP A 288 -13.19 1.15 -22.00
C ASP A 288 -12.34 0.86 -20.77
N GLU A 289 -12.85 0.02 -19.86
CA GLU A 289 -12.12 -0.41 -18.65
C GLU A 289 -10.89 -1.23 -19.00
N THR A 290 -11.01 -2.12 -20.00
CA THR A 290 -9.89 -2.94 -20.51
C THR A 290 -8.81 -2.05 -21.13
N ASP A 291 -9.18 -1.09 -21.95
CA ASP A 291 -8.25 -0.14 -22.58
C ASP A 291 -7.53 0.71 -21.53
N ALA A 292 -8.28 1.23 -20.54
CA ALA A 292 -7.71 2.00 -19.43
C ALA A 292 -6.74 1.15 -18.61
N TYR A 293 -7.12 -0.10 -18.30
CA TYR A 293 -6.30 -1.03 -17.55
C TYR A 293 -5.03 -1.40 -18.32
N ASN A 294 -5.13 -1.73 -19.59
CA ASN A 294 -4.00 -2.05 -20.46
C ASN A 294 -3.00 -0.88 -20.56
N LYS A 295 -3.48 0.36 -20.72
CA LYS A 295 -2.63 1.57 -20.70
C LYS A 295 -1.91 1.71 -19.34
N SER A 296 -2.62 1.48 -18.25
CA SER A 296 -2.06 1.55 -16.90
C SER A 296 -0.96 0.53 -16.68
N ILE A 297 -1.20 -0.74 -17.04
CA ILE A 297 -0.22 -1.81 -16.86
C ILE A 297 1.00 -1.63 -17.78
N ASN A 298 0.82 -1.18 -19.01
CA ASN A 298 1.94 -0.89 -19.91
C ASN A 298 2.83 0.24 -19.36
N HIS A 299 2.27 1.22 -18.66
CA HIS A 299 3.05 2.24 -17.97
C HIS A 299 3.90 1.62 -16.84
N VAL A 300 3.31 0.74 -16.02
CA VAL A 300 4.04 0.01 -14.98
C VAL A 300 5.14 -0.88 -15.57
N LYS A 301 4.85 -1.62 -16.65
CA LYS A 301 5.85 -2.46 -17.34
C LYS A 301 7.06 -1.66 -17.82
N SER A 302 6.84 -0.47 -18.37
CA SER A 302 7.95 0.42 -18.73
C SER A 302 8.85 0.74 -17.54
N GLY A 303 8.26 1.03 -16.37
CA GLY A 303 9.03 1.26 -15.14
C GLY A 303 9.76 0.00 -14.65
N ILE A 304 9.18 -1.18 -14.82
CA ILE A 304 9.82 -2.46 -14.48
C ILE A 304 11.04 -2.72 -15.36
N GLU A 305 11.00 -2.39 -16.66
CA GLU A 305 12.17 -2.53 -17.52
C GLU A 305 13.32 -1.62 -17.08
N ASP A 306 13.02 -0.42 -16.57
CA ASP A 306 14.04 0.44 -15.98
C ASP A 306 14.60 -0.13 -14.67
N VAL A 307 13.75 -0.71 -13.81
CA VAL A 307 14.18 -1.42 -12.59
C VAL A 307 15.09 -2.61 -12.93
N LYS A 308 14.77 -3.41 -13.95
CA LYS A 308 15.61 -4.54 -14.39
C LYS A 308 17.02 -4.09 -14.74
N LYS A 309 17.17 -2.94 -15.43
CA LYS A 309 18.50 -2.36 -15.74
C LYS A 309 19.26 -1.89 -14.50
N LEU A 310 18.54 -1.39 -13.47
CA LEU A 310 19.13 -0.92 -12.22
C LEU A 310 19.47 -2.04 -11.24
N LEU A 311 18.88 -3.22 -11.39
CA LEU A 311 19.16 -4.39 -10.56
C LEU A 311 20.35 -5.21 -11.06
N ASN A 312 20.64 -5.16 -12.36
CA ASN A 312 21.83 -5.77 -12.99
C ASN A 312 23.08 -4.92 -12.75
#